data_7b3a358db62d54f49cc1951eda7bf018
#
_entry.id   7b3a358db62d54f49cc1951eda7bf018
#
_cell.length_a   1.000
_cell.length_b   1.000
_cell.length_c   1.000
_cell.angle_alpha   90.00
_cell.angle_beta   90.00
_cell.angle_gamma   90.00
#
_symmetry.space_group_name_H-M   'P 1'
#
loop_
_entity.id
_entity.type
_entity.pdbx_description
1 polymer ?
#
loop_
_entity_poly.entity_id
_entity_poly.type
_entity_poly.pdbx_seq_one_letter_code
_entity_poly.pdbx_strand_id
1 'polypeptide(L)'
;MVISQQGIVATSQTLASQAGAQILARGGSAIDAAIAANALLGVVEPMSDGIGGDLFAIYWNAKTGKLTGLNASGWAPKALSIDYLKKKGVTSMPQNGIQSVTVPGCVDGWENLHRKFGRLPWQDLFQPAIYYAQNGFPVTEMIAGAWSRATSTLEMDENARRIFLRNGSAPATGELFRNPELMRALELIRDGGAAAFYRGPIAKALLKTSDRLGGTMDGSDLSEFRSEWVEPISINYRGWKVYELPPNGQGMASLEMLNVMERFPLASYGPLSADALHIKIEAQKLAYADLQRYLADPRYAKVPLAGILSKEYAIQRAGLIDMKQARCEAEAGDPKKYAGDTIYLSVVDREGN
;
A
#
# COMPACT_ATOMS: atom_id res chain seq x y z
N MET A 1 9.92 18.65 -16.49
CA MET A 1 10.79 17.46 -16.62
C MET A 1 11.88 17.55 -15.58
N VAL A 2 12.12 16.49 -14.81
CA VAL A 2 13.24 16.39 -13.86
C VAL A 2 14.27 15.43 -14.46
N ILE A 3 15.53 15.86 -14.51
CA ILE A 3 16.67 15.08 -15.03
C ILE A 3 17.72 15.00 -13.93
N SER A 4 18.20 13.81 -13.62
CA SER A 4 19.20 13.59 -12.58
C SER A 4 20.17 12.47 -12.97
N GLN A 5 21.44 12.62 -12.60
CA GLN A 5 22.44 11.57 -12.74
C GLN A 5 22.48 10.63 -11.53
N GLN A 6 21.87 11.02 -10.40
CA GLN A 6 21.93 10.28 -9.14
C GLN A 6 20.66 9.47 -8.85
N GLY A 7 19.67 9.52 -9.75
CA GLY A 7 18.37 8.90 -9.58
C GLY A 7 17.29 9.93 -9.28
N ILE A 8 16.05 9.46 -9.18
CA ILE A 8 14.86 10.28 -8.96
C ILE A 8 14.02 9.62 -7.85
N VAL A 9 13.47 10.46 -6.98
CA VAL A 9 12.47 10.05 -5.98
C VAL A 9 11.20 10.87 -6.23
N ALA A 10 10.07 10.20 -6.36
CA ALA A 10 8.77 10.82 -6.54
C ALA A 10 7.83 10.35 -5.42
N THR A 11 7.24 11.29 -4.70
CA THR A 11 6.27 11.04 -3.64
C THR A 11 5.13 12.06 -3.73
N SER A 12 4.05 11.83 -2.99
CA SER A 12 2.92 12.76 -2.86
C SER A 12 3.30 14.09 -2.16
N GLN A 13 4.40 14.09 -1.37
CA GLN A 13 4.83 15.25 -0.61
C GLN A 13 6.32 15.57 -0.85
N THR A 14 6.60 16.84 -1.18
CA THR A 14 7.92 17.28 -1.67
C THR A 14 9.07 17.08 -0.67
N LEU A 15 8.83 17.23 0.65
CA LEU A 15 9.86 17.02 1.67
C LEU A 15 10.31 15.56 1.70
N ALA A 16 9.38 14.63 1.49
CA ALA A 16 9.70 13.21 1.40
C ALA A 16 10.52 12.87 0.16
N SER A 17 10.17 13.44 -1.00
CA SER A 17 11.00 13.32 -2.22
C SER A 17 12.40 13.88 -2.01
N GLN A 18 12.52 15.02 -1.33
CA GLN A 18 13.80 15.65 -1.01
C GLN A 18 14.65 14.76 -0.08
N ALA A 19 14.05 14.18 0.96
CA ALA A 19 14.74 13.25 1.84
C ALA A 19 15.30 12.04 1.09
N GLY A 20 14.48 11.39 0.26
CA GLY A 20 14.92 10.28 -0.56
C GLY A 20 16.04 10.67 -1.55
N ALA A 21 15.94 11.85 -2.19
CA ALA A 21 16.97 12.35 -3.09
C ALA A 21 18.30 12.62 -2.36
N GLN A 22 18.27 13.12 -1.13
CA GLN A 22 19.46 13.30 -0.30
C GLN A 22 20.13 11.96 0.06
N ILE A 23 19.34 10.92 0.32
CA ILE A 23 19.85 9.56 0.54
C ILE A 23 20.54 9.03 -0.72
N LEU A 24 19.94 9.21 -1.91
CA LEU A 24 20.60 8.83 -3.17
C LEU A 24 21.91 9.60 -3.40
N ALA A 25 21.94 10.90 -3.13
CA ALA A 25 23.13 11.74 -3.26
C ALA A 25 24.29 11.30 -2.33
N ARG A 26 23.98 10.69 -1.19
CA ARG A 26 24.93 10.10 -0.26
C ARG A 26 25.40 8.69 -0.65
N GLY A 27 24.98 8.16 -1.79
CA GLY A 27 25.31 6.83 -2.29
C GLY A 27 24.38 5.70 -1.79
N GLY A 28 23.24 6.06 -1.20
CA GLY A 28 22.21 5.10 -0.81
C GLY A 28 21.61 4.36 -1.99
N SER A 29 21.05 3.19 -1.74
CA SER A 29 20.29 2.41 -2.71
C SER A 29 18.90 3.04 -2.93
N ALA A 30 18.18 2.58 -3.97
CA ALA A 30 16.77 2.95 -4.17
C ALA A 30 15.90 2.55 -2.95
N ILE A 31 16.25 1.45 -2.28
CA ILE A 31 15.55 0.99 -1.06
C ILE A 31 15.84 1.92 0.12
N ASP A 32 17.08 2.35 0.32
CA ASP A 32 17.41 3.32 1.38
C ASP A 32 16.63 4.61 1.19
N ALA A 33 16.58 5.12 -0.05
CA ALA A 33 15.84 6.32 -0.40
C ALA A 33 14.32 6.15 -0.20
N ALA A 34 13.78 4.99 -0.56
CA ALA A 34 12.36 4.69 -0.39
C ALA A 34 11.97 4.62 1.10
N ILE A 35 12.78 3.98 1.95
CA ILE A 35 12.55 3.91 3.40
C ILE A 35 12.58 5.30 4.03
N ALA A 36 13.59 6.11 3.71
CA ALA A 36 13.70 7.46 4.26
C ALA A 36 12.53 8.36 3.82
N ALA A 37 12.11 8.27 2.56
CA ALA A 37 10.96 8.99 2.05
C ALA A 37 9.66 8.53 2.70
N ASN A 38 9.44 7.22 2.84
CA ASN A 38 8.24 6.66 3.45
C ASN A 38 8.16 6.97 4.95
N ALA A 39 9.25 6.83 5.69
CA ALA A 39 9.30 7.23 7.10
C ALA A 39 8.95 8.73 7.29
N LEU A 40 9.40 9.59 6.37
CA LEU A 40 9.04 11.01 6.42
C LEU A 40 7.59 11.26 5.97
N LEU A 41 7.04 10.50 5.01
CA LEU A 41 5.62 10.60 4.64
C LEU A 41 4.72 10.38 5.85
N GLY A 42 5.01 9.41 6.71
CA GLY A 42 4.27 9.19 7.95
C GLY A 42 4.27 10.39 8.92
N VAL A 43 5.22 11.33 8.76
CA VAL A 43 5.26 12.60 9.50
C VAL A 43 4.48 13.70 8.80
N VAL A 44 4.70 13.86 7.48
CA VAL A 44 4.23 15.03 6.70
C VAL A 44 2.92 14.80 5.97
N GLU A 45 2.45 13.56 5.92
CA GLU A 45 1.17 13.14 5.31
C GLU A 45 0.44 12.12 6.20
N PRO A 46 0.19 12.41 7.48
CA PRO A 46 -0.25 11.44 8.48
C PRO A 46 -1.68 10.90 8.25
N MET A 47 -2.46 11.48 7.32
CA MET A 47 -3.77 10.95 6.92
C MET A 47 -3.68 9.78 5.94
N SER A 48 -2.52 9.56 5.32
CA SER A 48 -2.32 8.57 4.25
C SER A 48 -1.22 7.55 4.56
N ASP A 49 -0.30 7.86 5.47
CA ASP A 49 0.87 7.03 5.76
C ASP A 49 1.23 7.02 7.26
N GLY A 50 1.94 5.97 7.70
CA GLY A 50 2.43 5.89 9.07
C GLY A 50 3.03 4.53 9.45
N ILE A 51 3.78 4.52 10.55
CA ILE A 51 4.44 3.31 11.09
C ILE A 51 3.45 2.22 11.55
N GLY A 52 2.19 2.56 11.71
CA GLY A 52 1.10 1.63 12.07
C GLY A 52 0.39 1.02 10.87
N GLY A 53 0.80 1.35 9.65
CA GLY A 53 0.21 0.87 8.41
C GLY A 53 0.87 -0.37 7.84
N ASP A 54 0.51 -0.64 6.61
CA ASP A 54 1.04 -1.70 5.77
C ASP A 54 2.10 -1.18 4.80
N LEU A 55 2.80 -2.10 4.14
CA LEU A 55 3.76 -1.80 3.10
C LEU A 55 3.72 -2.85 2.00
N PHE A 56 3.70 -2.38 0.77
CA PHE A 56 3.94 -3.18 -0.43
C PHE A 56 5.12 -2.63 -1.20
N ALA A 57 5.98 -3.49 -1.73
CA ALA A 57 7.09 -3.08 -2.56
C ALA A 57 7.29 -4.00 -3.76
N ILE A 58 7.60 -3.41 -4.92
CA ILE A 58 8.15 -4.10 -6.08
C ILE A 58 9.53 -3.49 -6.35
N TYR A 59 10.56 -4.33 -6.33
CA TYR A 59 11.94 -3.93 -6.53
C TYR A 59 12.53 -4.58 -7.77
N TRP A 60 13.02 -3.76 -8.70
CA TRP A 60 13.79 -4.19 -9.86
C TRP A 60 15.28 -4.07 -9.57
N ASN A 61 15.99 -5.17 -9.66
CA ASN A 61 17.45 -5.18 -9.58
C ASN A 61 18.03 -5.13 -10.99
N ALA A 62 18.44 -3.94 -11.43
CA ALA A 62 18.98 -3.72 -12.78
C ALA A 62 20.25 -4.55 -13.08
N LYS A 63 21.04 -4.90 -12.05
CA LYS A 63 22.28 -5.68 -12.23
C LYS A 63 21.99 -7.16 -12.55
N THR A 64 20.89 -7.71 -11.99
CA THR A 64 20.55 -9.11 -12.16
C THR A 64 19.34 -9.31 -13.09
N GLY A 65 18.67 -8.22 -13.50
CA GLY A 65 17.43 -8.30 -14.25
C GLY A 65 16.26 -8.95 -13.49
N LYS A 66 16.33 -9.01 -12.15
CA LYS A 66 15.33 -9.69 -11.33
C LYS A 66 14.35 -8.71 -10.70
N LEU A 67 13.05 -9.00 -10.85
CA LEU A 67 11.97 -8.36 -10.13
C LEU A 67 11.65 -9.16 -8.87
N THR A 68 11.38 -8.47 -7.75
CA THR A 68 11.07 -9.10 -6.47
C THR A 68 9.98 -8.29 -5.78
N GLY A 69 8.96 -8.96 -5.25
CA GLY A 69 7.90 -8.34 -4.47
C GLY A 69 8.06 -8.56 -2.97
N LEU A 70 7.59 -7.62 -2.16
CA LEU A 70 7.41 -7.77 -0.72
C LEU A 70 5.99 -7.40 -0.35
N ASN A 71 5.34 -8.29 0.40
CA ASN A 71 4.05 -8.06 1.03
C ASN A 71 4.25 -7.91 2.54
N ALA A 72 4.03 -6.73 3.04
CA ALA A 72 4.02 -6.38 4.45
C ALA A 72 2.71 -5.67 4.82
N SER A 73 1.57 -6.20 4.34
CA SER A 73 0.25 -5.60 4.53
C SER A 73 -0.33 -5.81 5.94
N GLY A 74 0.24 -6.74 6.69
CA GLY A 74 -0.30 -7.08 8.02
C GLY A 74 -1.41 -8.13 7.98
N TRP A 75 -1.54 -8.85 9.07
CA TRP A 75 -2.58 -9.88 9.26
C TRP A 75 -3.71 -9.33 10.12
N ALA A 76 -4.91 -9.89 9.99
CA ALA A 76 -5.93 -9.71 11.01
C ALA A 76 -5.45 -10.34 12.33
N PRO A 77 -5.70 -9.71 13.49
CA PRO A 77 -5.44 -10.36 14.78
C PRO A 77 -6.10 -11.74 14.85
N LYS A 78 -5.42 -12.74 15.39
CA LYS A 78 -5.90 -14.14 15.42
C LYS A 78 -7.27 -14.31 16.07
N ALA A 79 -7.56 -13.49 17.08
CA ALA A 79 -8.83 -13.52 17.78
C ALA A 79 -9.96 -12.76 17.06
N LEU A 80 -9.65 -12.02 15.97
CA LEU A 80 -10.65 -11.33 15.17
C LEU A 80 -11.32 -12.32 14.20
N SER A 81 -12.45 -12.87 14.62
CA SER A 81 -13.22 -13.84 13.83
C SER A 81 -14.59 -13.30 13.43
N ILE A 82 -15.21 -13.93 12.44
CA ILE A 82 -16.59 -13.63 12.04
C ILE A 82 -17.55 -13.79 13.25
N ASP A 83 -17.34 -14.82 14.06
CA ASP A 83 -18.18 -15.06 15.24
C ASP A 83 -17.98 -13.98 16.32
N TYR A 84 -16.75 -13.50 16.51
CA TYR A 84 -16.48 -12.35 17.37
C TYR A 84 -17.23 -11.10 16.89
N LEU A 85 -17.13 -10.79 15.61
CA LEU A 85 -17.79 -9.62 15.01
C LEU A 85 -19.32 -9.72 15.12
N LYS A 86 -19.90 -10.89 14.81
CA LYS A 86 -21.35 -11.15 14.96
C LYS A 86 -21.82 -10.96 16.40
N LYS A 87 -21.08 -11.46 17.40
CA LYS A 87 -21.39 -11.25 18.81
C LYS A 87 -21.37 -9.77 19.22
N LYS A 88 -20.59 -8.94 18.53
CA LYS A 88 -20.55 -7.49 18.71
C LYS A 88 -21.62 -6.74 17.88
N GLY A 89 -22.49 -7.46 17.17
CA GLY A 89 -23.52 -6.85 16.29
C GLY A 89 -22.97 -6.25 14.99
N VAL A 90 -21.72 -6.57 14.63
CA VAL A 90 -21.08 -6.09 13.40
C VAL A 90 -21.53 -6.96 12.24
N THR A 91 -22.23 -6.36 11.27
CA THR A 91 -22.76 -7.05 10.07
C THR A 91 -21.88 -6.90 8.84
N SER A 92 -21.03 -5.87 8.83
CA SER A 92 -20.01 -5.62 7.79
C SER A 92 -18.76 -5.08 8.46
N MET A 93 -17.57 -5.31 7.85
CA MET A 93 -16.33 -4.78 8.39
C MET A 93 -16.39 -3.24 8.45
N PRO A 94 -16.19 -2.62 9.62
CA PRO A 94 -16.18 -1.17 9.74
C PRO A 94 -14.97 -0.57 9.00
N GLN A 95 -15.15 0.61 8.45
CA GLN A 95 -14.04 1.32 7.78
C GLN A 95 -13.06 1.94 8.77
N ASN A 96 -13.51 2.27 9.97
CA ASN A 96 -12.74 2.90 11.01
C ASN A 96 -12.94 2.20 12.36
N GLY A 97 -11.99 2.40 13.28
CA GLY A 97 -12.05 1.86 14.62
C GLY A 97 -11.23 0.59 14.80
N ILE A 98 -11.17 0.11 16.06
CA ILE A 98 -10.23 -0.94 16.46
C ILE A 98 -10.47 -2.29 15.76
N GLN A 99 -11.69 -2.60 15.34
CA GLN A 99 -12.02 -3.86 14.66
C GLN A 99 -11.47 -3.92 13.22
N SER A 100 -11.18 -2.78 12.60
CA SER A 100 -10.59 -2.74 11.25
C SER A 100 -9.05 -2.70 11.25
N VAL A 101 -8.42 -2.64 12.43
CA VAL A 101 -6.96 -2.56 12.55
C VAL A 101 -6.34 -3.94 12.36
N THR A 102 -5.42 -4.03 11.40
CA THR A 102 -4.55 -5.21 11.19
C THR A 102 -3.25 -5.06 11.98
N VAL A 103 -2.48 -6.13 12.09
CA VAL A 103 -1.11 -6.07 12.62
C VAL A 103 -0.29 -5.16 11.72
N PRO A 104 0.33 -4.09 12.22
CA PRO A 104 1.14 -3.20 11.39
C PRO A 104 2.30 -3.92 10.71
N GLY A 105 2.46 -3.76 9.40
CA GLY A 105 3.50 -4.45 8.65
C GLY A 105 4.66 -3.58 8.20
N CYS A 106 4.47 -2.26 8.15
CA CYS A 106 5.38 -1.30 7.54
C CYS A 106 6.82 -1.42 8.07
N VAL A 107 7.01 -1.46 9.38
CA VAL A 107 8.36 -1.45 9.99
C VAL A 107 9.12 -2.76 9.74
N ASP A 108 8.45 -3.91 9.75
CA ASP A 108 9.06 -5.20 9.37
C ASP A 108 9.42 -5.19 7.88
N GLY A 109 8.56 -4.62 7.04
CA GLY A 109 8.81 -4.41 5.62
C GLY A 109 10.07 -3.57 5.36
N TRP A 110 10.22 -2.44 6.06
CA TRP A 110 11.44 -1.61 5.97
C TRP A 110 12.69 -2.39 6.34
N GLU A 111 12.68 -3.12 7.47
CA GLU A 111 13.86 -3.88 7.92
C GLU A 111 14.22 -5.00 6.94
N ASN A 112 13.24 -5.73 6.41
CA ASN A 112 13.46 -6.78 5.43
C ASN A 112 13.99 -6.24 4.10
N LEU A 113 13.48 -5.12 3.61
CA LEU A 113 13.98 -4.45 2.41
C LEU A 113 15.43 -3.95 2.62
N HIS A 114 15.67 -3.25 3.73
CA HIS A 114 16.99 -2.72 4.05
C HIS A 114 18.03 -3.84 4.19
N ARG A 115 17.73 -4.89 4.95
CA ARG A 115 18.63 -6.03 5.15
C ARG A 115 19.04 -6.69 3.84
N LYS A 116 18.17 -6.71 2.83
CA LYS A 116 18.42 -7.37 1.55
C LYS A 116 19.06 -6.47 0.51
N PHE A 117 18.70 -5.18 0.49
CA PHE A 117 19.04 -4.26 -0.60
C PHE A 117 19.59 -2.91 -0.14
N GLY A 118 19.63 -2.64 1.17
CA GLY A 118 20.18 -1.41 1.73
C GLY A 118 21.69 -1.31 1.53
N ARG A 119 22.21 -0.08 1.54
CA ARG A 119 23.63 0.26 1.43
C ARG A 119 24.11 1.18 2.54
N LEU A 120 23.28 2.15 2.92
CA LEU A 120 23.61 3.05 4.02
C LEU A 120 23.25 2.43 5.37
N PRO A 121 23.86 2.91 6.48
CA PRO A 121 23.47 2.50 7.81
C PRO A 121 21.97 2.74 8.04
N TRP A 122 21.29 1.78 8.65
CA TRP A 122 19.86 1.85 8.99
C TRP A 122 19.48 3.15 9.69
N GLN A 123 20.30 3.58 10.64
CA GLN A 123 20.07 4.76 11.46
C GLN A 123 20.00 6.06 10.67
N ASP A 124 20.70 6.13 9.55
CA ASP A 124 20.77 7.32 8.71
C ASP A 124 19.44 7.59 8.00
N LEU A 125 18.66 6.54 7.73
CA LEU A 125 17.44 6.62 6.96
C LEU A 125 16.30 7.34 7.71
N PHE A 126 16.36 7.34 9.05
CA PHE A 126 15.32 7.95 9.89
C PHE A 126 15.59 9.42 10.26
N GLN A 127 16.80 9.92 9.98
CA GLN A 127 17.18 11.29 10.37
C GLN A 127 16.23 12.37 9.84
N PRO A 128 15.82 12.36 8.54
CA PRO A 128 14.88 13.36 8.04
C PRO A 128 13.53 13.31 8.75
N ALA A 129 12.97 12.11 8.94
CA ALA A 129 11.68 11.94 9.60
C ALA A 129 11.72 12.40 11.08
N ILE A 130 12.77 12.04 11.82
CA ILE A 130 12.99 12.47 13.21
C ILE A 130 13.12 13.99 13.27
N TYR A 131 13.91 14.58 12.36
CA TYR A 131 14.10 16.03 12.31
C TYR A 131 12.77 16.78 12.14
N TYR A 132 11.94 16.40 11.15
CA TYR A 132 10.66 17.08 10.90
C TYR A 132 9.61 16.77 11.96
N ALA A 133 9.60 15.58 12.54
CA ALA A 133 8.71 15.26 13.66
C ALA A 133 9.03 16.11 14.90
N GLN A 134 10.32 16.38 15.16
CA GLN A 134 10.79 17.19 16.28
C GLN A 134 10.62 18.69 16.05
N ASN A 135 11.15 19.20 14.93
CA ASN A 135 11.26 20.62 14.67
C ASN A 135 10.02 21.17 13.96
N GLY A 136 9.22 20.30 13.35
CA GLY A 136 8.01 20.63 12.62
C GLY A 136 8.25 20.82 11.12
N PHE A 137 7.16 20.77 10.38
CA PHE A 137 7.10 21.09 8.97
C PHE A 137 5.93 22.03 8.67
N PRO A 138 6.05 22.94 7.69
CA PRO A 138 4.93 23.77 7.27
C PRO A 138 3.90 22.91 6.53
N VAL A 139 2.66 22.91 6.99
CA VAL A 139 1.57 22.16 6.39
C VAL A 139 1.22 22.77 5.03
N THR A 140 1.26 21.96 3.96
CA THR A 140 0.93 22.42 2.60
C THR A 140 -0.59 22.50 2.41
N GLU A 141 -1.04 23.25 1.39
CA GLU A 141 -2.45 23.46 1.10
C GLU A 141 -3.20 22.15 0.88
N MET A 142 -2.65 21.23 0.08
CA MET A 142 -3.27 19.90 -0.17
C MET A 142 -3.38 19.08 1.10
N ILE A 143 -2.33 19.09 1.93
CA ILE A 143 -2.29 18.36 3.19
C ILE A 143 -3.28 18.96 4.20
N ALA A 144 -3.34 20.27 4.33
CA ALA A 144 -4.32 20.96 5.19
C ALA A 144 -5.76 20.61 4.79
N GLY A 145 -6.06 20.64 3.49
CA GLY A 145 -7.37 20.26 2.96
C GLY A 145 -7.74 18.80 3.23
N ALA A 146 -6.82 17.86 3.05
CA ALA A 146 -7.04 16.45 3.36
C ALA A 146 -7.23 16.22 4.85
N TRP A 147 -6.41 16.86 5.69
CA TRP A 147 -6.49 16.79 7.14
C TRP A 147 -7.80 17.35 7.68
N SER A 148 -8.26 18.48 7.15
CA SER A 148 -9.55 19.07 7.50
C SER A 148 -10.72 18.10 7.22
N ARG A 149 -10.69 17.37 6.10
CA ARG A 149 -11.71 16.35 5.82
C ARG A 149 -11.68 15.17 6.78
N ALA A 150 -10.53 14.88 7.40
CA ALA A 150 -10.36 13.79 8.36
C ALA A 150 -10.72 14.20 9.81
N THR A 151 -11.06 15.46 10.09
CA THR A 151 -11.29 15.99 11.45
C THR A 151 -12.30 15.14 12.22
N SER A 152 -13.45 14.84 11.65
CA SER A 152 -14.49 14.05 12.33
C SER A 152 -14.03 12.61 12.65
N THR A 153 -13.20 12.00 11.82
CA THR A 153 -12.60 10.69 12.09
C THR A 153 -11.56 10.77 13.22
N LEU A 154 -10.74 11.82 13.23
CA LEU A 154 -9.73 12.04 14.28
C LEU A 154 -10.35 12.34 15.64
N GLU A 155 -11.53 12.95 15.68
CA GLU A 155 -12.28 13.20 16.92
C GLU A 155 -12.82 11.92 17.58
N MET A 156 -12.94 10.83 16.84
CA MET A 156 -13.45 9.55 17.36
C MET A 156 -12.50 8.87 18.37
N ASP A 157 -11.21 9.19 18.34
CA ASP A 157 -10.23 8.67 19.30
C ASP A 157 -9.53 9.83 20.05
N GLU A 158 -9.45 9.71 21.36
CA GLU A 158 -8.86 10.73 22.24
C GLU A 158 -7.39 11.03 21.89
N ASN A 159 -6.60 10.00 21.59
CA ASN A 159 -5.19 10.16 21.23
C ASN A 159 -5.03 10.81 19.85
N ALA A 160 -5.83 10.37 18.87
CA ALA A 160 -5.82 10.97 17.54
C ALA A 160 -6.19 12.45 17.61
N ARG A 161 -7.26 12.79 18.32
CA ARG A 161 -7.68 14.16 18.55
C ARG A 161 -6.57 15.00 19.20
N ARG A 162 -5.96 14.48 20.26
CA ARG A 162 -4.91 15.19 21.01
C ARG A 162 -3.66 15.45 20.17
N ILE A 163 -3.28 14.49 19.32
CA ILE A 163 -2.05 14.58 18.52
C ILE A 163 -2.28 15.40 17.26
N PHE A 164 -3.36 15.14 16.54
CA PHE A 164 -3.57 15.61 15.18
C PHE A 164 -4.48 16.84 15.06
N LEU A 165 -5.18 17.21 16.12
CA LEU A 165 -6.03 18.40 16.10
C LEU A 165 -5.53 19.46 17.06
N ARG A 166 -5.66 20.72 16.66
CA ARG A 166 -5.38 21.92 17.46
C ARG A 166 -6.68 22.59 17.81
N ASN A 167 -7.05 22.58 19.11
CA ASN A 167 -8.35 23.13 19.57
C ASN A 167 -9.55 22.55 18.76
N GLY A 168 -9.50 21.26 18.44
CA GLY A 168 -10.56 20.59 17.67
C GLY A 168 -10.52 20.82 16.15
N SER A 169 -9.47 21.45 15.63
CA SER A 169 -9.34 21.74 14.18
C SER A 169 -8.05 21.17 13.61
N ALA A 170 -8.08 20.83 12.32
CA ALA A 170 -6.88 20.49 11.56
C ALA A 170 -5.93 21.69 11.48
N PRO A 171 -4.60 21.46 11.37
CA PRO A 171 -3.64 22.54 11.15
C PRO A 171 -3.93 23.30 9.86
N ALA A 172 -3.78 24.62 9.88
CA ALA A 172 -3.96 25.48 8.71
C ALA A 172 -2.76 25.40 7.73
N THR A 173 -2.98 25.79 6.48
CA THR A 173 -1.89 25.95 5.50
C THR A 173 -0.83 26.90 6.02
N GLY A 174 0.44 26.49 5.96
CA GLY A 174 1.60 27.25 6.48
C GLY A 174 1.83 27.10 7.98
N GLU A 175 0.91 26.50 8.72
CA GLU A 175 1.11 26.24 10.14
C GLU A 175 2.22 25.20 10.36
N LEU A 176 3.05 25.42 11.38
CA LEU A 176 4.13 24.51 11.72
C LEU A 176 3.60 23.39 12.62
N PHE A 177 3.50 22.18 12.04
CA PHE A 177 3.06 21.00 12.79
C PHE A 177 4.25 20.17 13.28
N ARG A 178 4.18 19.69 14.53
CA ARG A 178 5.17 18.83 15.20
C ARG A 178 4.49 17.60 15.79
N ASN A 179 5.22 16.48 15.80
CA ASN A 179 4.76 15.26 16.45
C ASN A 179 5.91 14.62 17.26
N PRO A 180 6.19 15.13 18.48
CA PRO A 180 7.28 14.64 19.31
C PRO A 180 7.06 13.18 19.78
N GLU A 181 5.84 12.68 19.78
CA GLU A 181 5.56 11.29 20.14
C GLU A 181 5.96 10.35 18.99
N LEU A 182 5.65 10.71 17.75
CA LEU A 182 6.14 9.99 16.58
C LEU A 182 7.66 10.07 16.44
N MET A 183 8.25 11.22 16.75
CA MET A 183 9.71 11.38 16.81
C MET A 183 10.34 10.33 17.73
N ARG A 184 9.84 10.16 18.96
CA ARG A 184 10.33 9.15 19.91
C ARG A 184 10.14 7.72 19.40
N ALA A 185 9.00 7.43 18.74
CA ALA A 185 8.76 6.12 18.13
C ALA A 185 9.77 5.84 17.01
N LEU A 186 10.05 6.82 16.16
CA LEU A 186 11.06 6.71 15.11
C LEU A 186 12.48 6.55 15.67
N GLU A 187 12.82 7.20 16.78
CA GLU A 187 14.10 6.98 17.48
C GLU A 187 14.22 5.55 18.00
N LEU A 188 13.18 4.99 18.60
CA LEU A 188 13.14 3.60 19.03
C LEU A 188 13.35 2.63 17.86
N ILE A 189 12.71 2.90 16.71
CA ILE A 189 12.87 2.09 15.49
C ILE A 189 14.29 2.25 14.91
N ARG A 190 14.82 3.47 14.89
CA ARG A 190 16.19 3.76 14.45
C ARG A 190 17.22 2.96 15.25
N ASP A 191 17.07 2.91 16.57
CA ASP A 191 18.07 2.34 17.48
C ASP A 191 17.88 0.83 17.68
N GLY A 192 16.65 0.32 17.65
CA GLY A 192 16.32 -1.06 17.95
C GLY A 192 15.70 -1.87 16.81
N GLY A 193 15.58 -1.29 15.60
CA GLY A 193 14.99 -1.95 14.44
C GLY A 193 13.53 -2.35 14.65
N ALA A 194 13.08 -3.32 13.87
CA ALA A 194 11.73 -3.89 13.99
C ALA A 194 11.46 -4.52 15.38
N ALA A 195 12.51 -4.97 16.08
CA ALA A 195 12.34 -5.53 17.43
C ALA A 195 11.78 -4.51 18.42
N ALA A 196 12.17 -3.23 18.32
CA ALA A 196 11.65 -2.14 19.15
C ALA A 196 10.15 -1.90 18.90
N PHE A 197 9.69 -2.11 17.67
CA PHE A 197 8.29 -1.98 17.28
C PHE A 197 7.46 -3.17 17.75
N TYR A 198 7.85 -4.40 17.40
CA TYR A 198 7.00 -5.59 17.57
C TYR A 198 7.13 -6.28 18.94
N ARG A 199 8.19 -6.00 19.70
CA ARG A 199 8.45 -6.63 21.01
C ARG A 199 8.82 -5.62 22.10
N GLY A 200 9.00 -4.36 21.72
CA GLY A 200 9.47 -3.29 22.59
C GLY A 200 8.36 -2.40 23.14
N PRO A 201 8.70 -1.15 23.50
CA PRO A 201 7.77 -0.18 24.05
C PRO A 201 6.59 0.16 23.14
N ILE A 202 6.81 0.15 21.81
CA ILE A 202 5.77 0.46 20.82
C ILE A 202 4.70 -0.64 20.85
N ALA A 203 5.09 -1.92 20.84
CA ALA A 203 4.17 -3.04 20.99
C ALA A 203 3.31 -2.91 22.24
N LYS A 204 3.92 -2.59 23.38
CA LYS A 204 3.19 -2.39 24.65
C LYS A 204 2.15 -1.28 24.56
N ALA A 205 2.47 -0.18 23.88
CA ALA A 205 1.54 0.94 23.70
C ALA A 205 0.38 0.57 22.76
N LEU A 206 0.66 -0.16 21.67
CA LEU A 206 -0.35 -0.67 20.74
C LEU A 206 -1.32 -1.61 21.46
N LEU A 207 -0.83 -2.59 22.20
CA LEU A 207 -1.66 -3.55 22.95
C LEU A 207 -2.50 -2.86 24.00
N LYS A 208 -1.93 -1.90 24.76
CA LYS A 208 -2.70 -1.10 25.71
C LYS A 208 -3.83 -0.33 25.03
N THR A 209 -3.60 0.21 23.84
CA THR A 209 -4.64 0.92 23.10
C THR A 209 -5.69 -0.05 22.56
N SER A 210 -5.27 -1.21 22.04
CA SER A 210 -6.19 -2.27 21.60
C SER A 210 -7.12 -2.71 22.73
N ASP A 211 -6.57 -3.01 23.90
CA ASP A 211 -7.34 -3.42 25.09
C ASP A 211 -8.35 -2.33 25.51
N ARG A 212 -7.90 -1.08 25.61
CA ARG A 212 -8.74 0.08 25.97
C ARG A 212 -9.94 0.25 25.03
N LEU A 213 -9.74 -0.02 23.74
CA LEU A 213 -10.76 0.14 22.70
C LEU A 213 -11.58 -1.14 22.46
N GLY A 214 -11.30 -2.22 23.19
CA GLY A 214 -11.96 -3.51 23.01
C GLY A 214 -11.56 -4.23 21.71
N GLY A 215 -10.30 -4.03 21.29
CA GLY A 215 -9.68 -4.75 20.18
C GLY A 215 -9.32 -6.19 20.56
N THR A 216 -8.83 -6.93 19.57
CA THR A 216 -8.51 -8.36 19.71
C THR A 216 -7.01 -8.65 19.53
N MET A 217 -6.19 -7.64 19.25
CA MET A 217 -4.75 -7.83 19.03
C MET A 217 -4.04 -8.19 20.33
N ASP A 218 -3.18 -9.19 20.28
CA ASP A 218 -2.36 -9.62 21.40
C ASP A 218 -0.86 -9.60 21.07
N GLY A 219 -0.04 -9.93 22.08
CA GLY A 219 1.42 -9.91 21.94
C GLY A 219 1.96 -10.93 20.93
N SER A 220 1.24 -12.04 20.72
CA SER A 220 1.63 -13.04 19.72
C SER A 220 1.39 -12.56 18.30
N ASP A 221 0.31 -11.79 18.06
CA ASP A 221 0.02 -11.21 16.77
C ASP A 221 1.17 -10.31 16.29
N LEU A 222 1.69 -9.46 17.19
CA LEU A 222 2.82 -8.59 16.91
C LEU A 222 4.15 -9.35 16.78
N SER A 223 4.45 -10.22 17.75
CA SER A 223 5.77 -10.86 17.82
C SER A 223 6.01 -11.93 16.74
N GLU A 224 4.95 -12.52 16.21
CA GLU A 224 4.99 -13.53 15.15
C GLU A 224 4.87 -12.94 13.75
N PHE A 225 4.46 -11.68 13.62
CA PHE A 225 4.32 -11.04 12.31
C PHE A 225 5.64 -11.08 11.52
N ARG A 226 5.54 -11.39 10.23
CA ARG A 226 6.63 -11.34 9.25
C ARG A 226 6.08 -10.93 7.90
N SER A 227 6.75 -9.99 7.26
CA SER A 227 6.50 -9.69 5.85
C SER A 227 6.96 -10.84 4.94
N GLU A 228 6.31 -10.97 3.80
CA GLU A 228 6.48 -12.09 2.88
C GLU A 228 7.08 -11.66 1.55
N TRP A 229 8.17 -12.30 1.13
CA TRP A 229 8.69 -12.15 -0.21
C TRP A 229 7.78 -12.90 -1.19
N VAL A 230 7.31 -12.20 -2.22
CA VAL A 230 6.36 -12.74 -3.19
C VAL A 230 6.87 -12.56 -4.61
N GLU A 231 6.49 -13.46 -5.51
CA GLU A 231 6.73 -13.30 -6.94
C GLU A 231 5.61 -12.42 -7.52
N PRO A 232 5.96 -11.29 -8.20
CA PRO A 232 4.96 -10.45 -8.84
C PRO A 232 4.19 -11.19 -9.93
N ILE A 233 2.88 -10.96 -9.98
CA ILE A 233 2.01 -11.41 -11.06
C ILE A 233 2.11 -10.46 -12.25
N SER A 234 1.76 -10.92 -13.45
CA SER A 234 1.87 -10.08 -14.65
C SER A 234 0.91 -10.46 -15.75
N ILE A 235 0.67 -9.50 -16.63
CA ILE A 235 0.02 -9.71 -17.93
C ILE A 235 0.86 -9.10 -19.05
N ASN A 236 0.58 -9.50 -20.30
CA ASN A 236 1.02 -8.74 -21.47
C ASN A 236 -0.09 -7.74 -21.84
N TYR A 237 0.27 -6.47 -21.98
CA TYR A 237 -0.61 -5.41 -22.45
C TYR A 237 0.04 -4.70 -23.62
N ARG A 238 -0.44 -4.93 -24.85
CA ARG A 238 0.04 -4.29 -26.08
C ARG A 238 1.57 -4.40 -26.28
N GLY A 239 2.14 -5.55 -25.96
CA GLY A 239 3.58 -5.81 -26.07
C GLY A 239 4.40 -5.43 -24.82
N TRP A 240 3.78 -4.80 -23.82
CA TRP A 240 4.42 -4.49 -22.54
C TRP A 240 4.04 -5.54 -21.50
N LYS A 241 5.01 -6.02 -20.74
CA LYS A 241 4.74 -6.85 -19.57
C LYS A 241 4.52 -5.95 -18.37
N VAL A 242 3.30 -5.98 -17.82
CA VAL A 242 2.90 -5.17 -16.66
C VAL A 242 2.84 -6.07 -15.44
N TYR A 243 3.45 -5.63 -14.37
CA TYR A 243 3.59 -6.39 -13.13
C TYR A 243 2.85 -5.73 -11.98
N GLU A 244 2.30 -6.55 -11.10
CA GLU A 244 1.67 -6.17 -9.84
C GLU A 244 2.00 -7.18 -8.76
N LEU A 245 1.70 -6.84 -7.50
CA LEU A 245 1.78 -7.82 -6.42
C LEU A 245 0.57 -8.76 -6.43
N PRO A 246 0.76 -10.03 -6.04
CA PRO A 246 -0.36 -10.96 -5.93
C PRO A 246 -1.33 -10.55 -4.81
N PRO A 247 -2.53 -11.18 -4.73
CA PRO A 247 -3.41 -11.04 -3.58
C PRO A 247 -2.63 -11.30 -2.26
N ASN A 248 -2.98 -10.60 -1.22
CA ASN A 248 -4.19 -9.86 -0.85
C ASN A 248 -4.22 -8.37 -1.31
N GLY A 249 -3.20 -7.88 -2.01
CA GLY A 249 -3.22 -6.54 -2.61
C GLY A 249 -4.18 -6.41 -3.80
N GLN A 250 -4.51 -5.17 -4.17
CA GLN A 250 -5.49 -4.85 -5.21
C GLN A 250 -4.92 -4.94 -6.64
N GLY A 251 -3.65 -5.29 -6.83
CA GLY A 251 -2.95 -5.28 -8.11
C GLY A 251 -3.62 -6.10 -9.22
N MET A 252 -4.32 -7.19 -8.85
CA MET A 252 -5.05 -7.99 -9.82
C MET A 252 -6.12 -7.19 -10.58
N ALA A 253 -6.78 -6.21 -9.93
CA ALA A 253 -7.80 -5.40 -10.59
C ALA A 253 -7.19 -4.48 -11.65
N SER A 254 -6.01 -3.90 -11.39
CA SER A 254 -5.29 -3.10 -12.37
C SER A 254 -4.92 -3.91 -13.62
N LEU A 255 -4.45 -5.15 -13.42
CA LEU A 255 -4.12 -6.04 -14.52
C LEU A 255 -5.36 -6.49 -15.30
N GLU A 256 -6.47 -6.78 -14.62
CA GLU A 256 -7.75 -7.10 -15.26
C GLU A 256 -8.28 -5.91 -16.07
N MET A 257 -8.27 -4.69 -15.51
CA MET A 257 -8.64 -3.47 -16.23
C MET A 257 -7.84 -3.32 -17.53
N LEU A 258 -6.53 -3.53 -17.50
CA LEU A 258 -5.68 -3.45 -18.67
C LEU A 258 -6.07 -4.52 -19.71
N ASN A 259 -6.32 -5.77 -19.29
CA ASN A 259 -6.76 -6.83 -20.17
C ASN A 259 -8.11 -6.50 -20.86
N VAL A 260 -9.08 -5.94 -20.12
CA VAL A 260 -10.37 -5.49 -20.66
C VAL A 260 -10.16 -4.34 -21.64
N MET A 261 -9.39 -3.32 -21.25
CA MET A 261 -9.11 -2.14 -22.09
C MET A 261 -8.33 -2.46 -23.36
N GLU A 262 -7.54 -3.54 -23.38
CA GLU A 262 -6.81 -3.98 -24.57
C GLU A 262 -7.73 -4.35 -25.74
N ARG A 263 -8.99 -4.67 -25.45
CA ARG A 263 -10.00 -5.03 -26.44
C ARG A 263 -10.55 -3.86 -27.25
N PHE A 264 -10.20 -2.62 -26.86
CA PHE A 264 -10.67 -1.39 -27.50
C PHE A 264 -9.53 -0.62 -28.14
N PRO A 265 -9.77 0.11 -29.25
CA PRO A 265 -8.74 0.89 -29.95
C PRO A 265 -8.50 2.23 -29.26
N LEU A 266 -8.11 2.23 -27.97
CA LEU A 266 -7.96 3.45 -27.16
C LEU A 266 -7.04 4.51 -27.77
N ALA A 267 -6.01 4.08 -28.53
CA ALA A 267 -5.09 5.02 -29.18
C ALA A 267 -5.79 5.90 -30.22
N SER A 268 -6.82 5.38 -30.91
CA SER A 268 -7.58 6.12 -31.92
C SER A 268 -8.56 7.13 -31.34
N TYR A 269 -8.97 6.96 -30.09
CA TYR A 269 -9.91 7.85 -29.42
C TYR A 269 -9.25 9.10 -28.81
N GLY A 270 -7.93 9.00 -28.52
CA GLY A 270 -7.22 10.01 -27.74
C GLY A 270 -7.43 9.85 -26.24
N PRO A 271 -6.47 10.32 -25.40
CA PRO A 271 -6.37 9.93 -23.99
C PRO A 271 -7.49 10.48 -23.10
N LEU A 272 -8.11 11.60 -23.46
CA LEU A 272 -9.14 12.31 -22.67
C LEU A 272 -10.47 12.43 -23.40
N SER A 273 -10.69 11.69 -24.49
CA SER A 273 -11.98 11.67 -25.16
C SER A 273 -13.05 11.00 -24.30
N ALA A 274 -14.33 11.33 -24.53
CA ALA A 274 -15.45 10.71 -23.84
C ALA A 274 -15.42 9.18 -23.99
N ASP A 275 -15.14 8.68 -25.20
CA ASP A 275 -15.07 7.24 -25.48
C ASP A 275 -13.95 6.56 -24.69
N ALA A 276 -12.74 7.16 -24.66
CA ALA A 276 -11.62 6.60 -23.91
C ALA A 276 -11.89 6.62 -22.39
N LEU A 277 -12.46 7.69 -21.86
CA LEU A 277 -12.84 7.80 -20.45
C LEU A 277 -13.94 6.80 -20.11
N HIS A 278 -14.96 6.66 -20.97
CA HIS A 278 -16.04 5.69 -20.79
C HIS A 278 -15.49 4.26 -20.66
N ILE A 279 -14.64 3.83 -21.59
CA ILE A 279 -14.04 2.49 -21.55
C ILE A 279 -13.23 2.29 -20.26
N LYS A 280 -12.41 3.27 -19.85
CA LYS A 280 -11.61 3.19 -18.63
C LYS A 280 -12.48 3.03 -17.39
N ILE A 281 -13.56 3.83 -17.29
CA ILE A 281 -14.48 3.79 -16.14
C ILE A 281 -15.27 2.48 -16.12
N GLU A 282 -15.79 2.02 -17.26
CA GLU A 282 -16.52 0.75 -17.34
C GLU A 282 -15.62 -0.44 -17.02
N ALA A 283 -14.37 -0.48 -17.54
CA ALA A 283 -13.39 -1.50 -17.20
C ALA A 283 -13.08 -1.51 -15.69
N GLN A 284 -12.97 -0.33 -15.08
CA GLN A 284 -12.77 -0.21 -13.63
C GLN A 284 -13.95 -0.78 -12.85
N LYS A 285 -15.18 -0.43 -13.20
CA LYS A 285 -16.38 -0.96 -12.52
C LYS A 285 -16.41 -2.48 -12.56
N LEU A 286 -16.11 -3.08 -13.72
CA LEU A 286 -16.09 -4.53 -13.89
C LEU A 286 -15.00 -5.18 -13.02
N ALA A 287 -13.77 -4.69 -13.10
CA ALA A 287 -12.64 -5.23 -12.33
C ALA A 287 -12.83 -5.04 -10.81
N TYR A 288 -13.45 -3.94 -10.38
CA TYR A 288 -13.75 -3.73 -8.96
C TYR A 288 -14.90 -4.61 -8.45
N ALA A 289 -15.87 -4.94 -9.30
CA ALA A 289 -16.88 -5.96 -8.94
C ALA A 289 -16.23 -7.32 -8.69
N ASP A 290 -15.27 -7.72 -9.54
CA ASP A 290 -14.51 -8.94 -9.38
C ASP A 290 -13.56 -8.87 -8.16
N LEU A 291 -12.90 -7.73 -7.95
CA LEU A 291 -12.09 -7.48 -6.76
C LEU A 291 -12.89 -7.70 -5.47
N GLN A 292 -14.04 -7.07 -5.36
CA GLN A 292 -14.91 -7.17 -4.18
C GLN A 292 -15.41 -8.59 -3.92
N ARG A 293 -15.60 -9.38 -4.98
CA ARG A 293 -16.09 -10.75 -4.89
C ARG A 293 -15.00 -11.77 -4.54
N TYR A 294 -13.79 -11.59 -5.08
CA TYR A 294 -12.78 -12.64 -5.12
C TYR A 294 -11.51 -12.32 -4.36
N LEU A 295 -11.21 -11.02 -4.10
CA LEU A 295 -10.00 -10.66 -3.36
C LEU A 295 -10.10 -11.16 -1.91
N ALA A 296 -9.07 -11.88 -1.51
CA ALA A 296 -8.94 -12.38 -0.14
C ALA A 296 -7.47 -12.70 0.16
N ASP A 297 -7.18 -13.00 1.42
CA ASP A 297 -5.91 -13.60 1.82
C ASP A 297 -5.82 -15.03 1.27
N PRO A 298 -4.82 -15.35 0.42
CA PRO A 298 -4.67 -16.67 -0.20
C PRO A 298 -4.50 -17.82 0.80
N ARG A 299 -4.13 -17.52 2.03
CA ARG A 299 -4.01 -18.53 3.11
C ARG A 299 -5.37 -19.06 3.56
N TYR A 300 -6.45 -18.28 3.36
CA TYR A 300 -7.80 -18.61 3.84
C TYR A 300 -8.82 -18.80 2.72
N ALA A 301 -8.54 -18.28 1.50
CA ALA A 301 -9.46 -18.40 0.38
C ALA A 301 -8.71 -18.59 -0.95
N LYS A 302 -9.26 -19.41 -1.83
CA LYS A 302 -8.72 -19.61 -3.18
C LYS A 302 -9.17 -18.47 -4.08
N VAL A 303 -8.26 -17.52 -4.35
CA VAL A 303 -8.47 -16.47 -5.36
C VAL A 303 -8.30 -17.05 -6.75
N PRO A 304 -9.29 -16.95 -7.67
CA PRO A 304 -9.22 -17.52 -9.02
C PRO A 304 -8.38 -16.66 -9.98
N LEU A 305 -7.14 -16.35 -9.58
CA LEU A 305 -6.28 -15.36 -10.20
C LEU A 305 -5.99 -15.68 -11.68
N ALA A 306 -5.68 -16.94 -12.00
CA ALA A 306 -5.41 -17.36 -13.39
C ALA A 306 -6.59 -17.08 -14.31
N GLY A 307 -7.81 -17.33 -13.84
CA GLY A 307 -9.03 -17.02 -14.61
C GLY A 307 -9.25 -15.54 -14.79
N ILE A 308 -9.14 -14.74 -13.71
CA ILE A 308 -9.31 -13.27 -13.75
C ILE A 308 -8.33 -12.62 -14.73
N LEU A 309 -7.09 -13.10 -14.77
CA LEU A 309 -6.04 -12.55 -15.63
C LEU A 309 -5.98 -13.16 -17.02
N SER A 310 -6.88 -14.12 -17.35
CA SER A 310 -6.92 -14.72 -18.68
C SER A 310 -7.45 -13.75 -19.75
N LYS A 311 -6.98 -13.89 -20.97
CA LYS A 311 -7.46 -13.08 -22.10
C LYS A 311 -8.90 -13.43 -22.48
N GLU A 312 -9.29 -14.69 -22.32
CA GLU A 312 -10.62 -15.20 -22.57
C GLU A 312 -11.64 -14.55 -21.63
N TYR A 313 -11.32 -14.46 -20.34
CA TYR A 313 -12.16 -13.76 -19.36
C TYR A 313 -12.26 -12.27 -19.69
N ALA A 314 -11.18 -11.64 -20.07
CA ALA A 314 -11.16 -10.24 -20.46
C ALA A 314 -12.04 -9.96 -21.70
N ILE A 315 -12.12 -10.89 -22.66
CA ILE A 315 -13.02 -10.79 -23.80
C ILE A 315 -14.48 -10.79 -23.33
N GLN A 316 -14.82 -11.70 -22.42
CA GLN A 316 -16.18 -11.78 -21.87
C GLN A 316 -16.53 -10.47 -21.13
N ARG A 317 -15.64 -9.99 -20.27
CA ARG A 317 -15.86 -8.75 -19.50
C ARG A 317 -15.97 -7.53 -20.40
N ALA A 318 -15.12 -7.41 -21.42
CA ALA A 318 -15.19 -6.33 -22.42
C ALA A 318 -16.49 -6.30 -23.19
N GLY A 319 -17.05 -7.47 -23.50
CA GLY A 319 -18.35 -7.60 -24.19
C GLY A 319 -19.55 -7.05 -23.40
N LEU A 320 -19.36 -6.77 -22.11
CA LEU A 320 -20.38 -6.13 -21.27
C LEU A 320 -20.38 -4.61 -21.37
N ILE A 321 -19.37 -3.99 -21.97
CA ILE A 321 -19.26 -2.54 -22.12
C ILE A 321 -20.11 -2.08 -23.30
N ASP A 322 -21.19 -1.33 -23.04
CA ASP A 322 -21.99 -0.69 -24.08
C ASP A 322 -21.45 0.73 -24.32
N MET A 323 -20.94 1.00 -25.51
CA MET A 323 -20.37 2.30 -25.86
C MET A 323 -21.37 3.47 -25.89
N LYS A 324 -22.66 3.18 -25.81
CA LYS A 324 -23.73 4.20 -25.85
C LYS A 324 -24.31 4.50 -24.47
N GLN A 325 -24.11 3.61 -23.51
CA GLN A 325 -24.73 3.72 -22.19
C GLN A 325 -23.78 3.29 -21.08
N ALA A 326 -23.61 4.15 -20.06
CA ALA A 326 -22.86 3.81 -18.86
C ALA A 326 -23.66 2.83 -17.99
N ARG A 327 -22.96 1.85 -17.43
CA ARG A 327 -23.52 0.89 -16.49
C ARG A 327 -23.59 1.50 -15.09
N CYS A 328 -24.74 1.51 -14.45
CA CYS A 328 -24.90 2.01 -13.08
C CYS A 328 -24.32 1.00 -12.06
N GLU A 329 -24.57 -0.29 -12.28
CA GLU A 329 -24.10 -1.39 -11.42
C GLU A 329 -23.32 -2.41 -12.24
N ALA A 330 -22.24 -2.93 -11.68
CA ALA A 330 -21.44 -3.98 -12.27
C ALA A 330 -21.45 -5.21 -11.33
N GLU A 331 -21.78 -6.35 -11.89
CA GLU A 331 -21.71 -7.62 -11.19
C GLU A 331 -20.36 -8.32 -11.43
N ALA A 332 -19.92 -9.09 -10.44
CA ALA A 332 -18.76 -9.95 -10.61
C ALA A 332 -19.02 -11.02 -11.66
N GLY A 333 -18.01 -11.33 -12.46
CA GLY A 333 -18.07 -12.42 -13.42
C GLY A 333 -17.80 -13.78 -12.79
N ASP A 334 -17.66 -14.80 -13.63
CA ASP A 334 -17.27 -16.16 -13.20
C ASP A 334 -15.93 -16.57 -13.83
N PRO A 335 -14.80 -16.17 -13.24
CA PRO A 335 -13.48 -16.44 -13.77
C PRO A 335 -13.08 -17.92 -13.67
N LYS A 336 -13.78 -18.74 -12.88
CA LYS A 336 -13.45 -20.17 -12.69
C LYS A 336 -13.64 -20.97 -13.98
N LYS A 337 -14.51 -20.53 -14.88
CA LYS A 337 -14.71 -21.14 -16.21
C LYS A 337 -13.49 -21.02 -17.13
N TYR A 338 -12.60 -20.09 -16.84
CA TYR A 338 -11.42 -19.73 -17.65
C TYR A 338 -10.10 -20.09 -16.98
N ALA A 339 -10.13 -20.68 -15.80
CA ALA A 339 -8.95 -21.17 -15.11
C ALA A 339 -8.45 -22.47 -15.77
N GLY A 340 -7.61 -22.32 -16.80
CA GLY A 340 -6.79 -23.41 -17.29
C GLY A 340 -5.58 -23.62 -16.37
N ASP A 341 -5.07 -24.85 -16.27
CA ASP A 341 -3.79 -25.13 -15.63
C ASP A 341 -2.69 -24.51 -16.51
N THR A 342 -2.09 -23.44 -16.03
CA THR A 342 -0.96 -22.81 -16.71
C THR A 342 0.33 -23.34 -16.10
N ILE A 343 1.06 -24.15 -16.87
CA ILE A 343 2.45 -24.48 -16.57
C ILE A 343 3.30 -23.33 -17.12
N TYR A 344 4.03 -22.65 -16.25
CA TYR A 344 5.09 -21.74 -16.66
C TYR A 344 6.41 -22.53 -16.71
N LEU A 345 6.97 -22.67 -17.91
CA LEU A 345 8.31 -23.19 -18.13
C LEU A 345 9.22 -22.05 -18.56
N SER A 346 10.25 -21.78 -17.80
CA SER A 346 11.33 -20.87 -18.17
C SER A 346 12.61 -21.67 -18.32
N VAL A 347 13.23 -21.61 -19.48
CA VAL A 347 14.54 -22.20 -19.74
C VAL A 347 15.48 -21.07 -20.10
N VAL A 348 16.59 -20.96 -19.37
CA VAL A 348 17.69 -20.07 -19.73
C VAL A 348 18.88 -20.94 -20.08
N ASP A 349 19.40 -20.80 -21.30
CA ASP A 349 20.59 -21.50 -21.73
C ASP A 349 21.88 -20.83 -21.24
N ARG A 350 23.03 -21.41 -21.60
CA ARG A 350 24.33 -20.95 -21.16
C ARG A 350 24.71 -19.55 -21.68
N GLU A 351 24.06 -19.09 -22.73
CA GLU A 351 24.23 -17.79 -23.37
C GLU A 351 23.23 -16.74 -22.85
N GLY A 352 22.30 -17.13 -21.97
CA GLY A 352 21.29 -16.22 -21.39
C GLY A 352 20.00 -16.11 -22.24
N ASN A 353 19.75 -17.09 -23.13
CA ASN A 353 18.53 -17.18 -23.93
C ASN A 353 17.40 -17.86 -23.17
#